data_d93a76fa74a99cd00504bcda3e75dc91
#
_entry.id   d93a76fa74a99cd00504bcda3e75dc91
#
_cell.length_a   1.000
_cell.length_b   1.000
_cell.length_c   1.000
_cell.angle_alpha   90.00
_cell.angle_beta   90.00
_cell.angle_gamma   90.00
#
_symmetry.space_group_name_H-M   'P 1'
#
loop_
_entity.id
_entity.type
_entity.pdbx_description
1 polymer ?
#
loop_
_entity_poly.entity_id
_entity_poly.type
_entity_poly.pdbx_seq_one_letter_code
_entity_poly.pdbx_strand_id
1 'polypeptide(L)'
;MSLGVLVAIAASAVAILIVLIAVARRRRALPPPKAAPEIAPPAPTPAPAPAPELPPAVPEVAAPPPAPSAAPLAEPPPAPPPAPPPAPPPAIEPPLAPLPLPVEKPSTVVPAIVRAEKRAELRSGLGKTRGGFIARLGKLLGGKPKIDEELLERIEEVLFTADIGVKTSHRLIEALRAGLSRAQIHDPDAVWSFLKEESARLLRVDALPIDIGSRKPFVILMIGVNGTGKTTTIGKLAAQYAQQGKRVLLAAGDTFRAAATEQLEVWGQRTGCPVVKGKEGADPSSVVFDAIRRALAEGFDVVIADTAGRLHTKTNLMEELQKVRRVCAKATEGAPHETFLVLDATNGQNAIQQAHMFKQAMDVSGIILTKLDGTAKGGVILGICDELKLPVRFIGIGERVEDLRPFDPGEFVEALFEREGEAGAVSYQPSA
;
A
#
# COMPACT_ATOMS: atom_id res chain seq x y z
N MET A 1 -20.87 25.16 -57.62
CA MET A 1 -20.76 23.73 -57.23
C MET A 1 -21.18 22.88 -58.42
N SER A 2 -20.33 21.94 -58.88
CA SER A 2 -20.67 21.07 -60.00
C SER A 2 -21.73 20.06 -59.61
N LEU A 3 -22.61 19.71 -60.57
CA LEU A 3 -23.69 18.74 -60.42
C LEU A 3 -23.21 17.43 -59.79
N GLY A 4 -21.94 17.04 -60.07
CA GLY A 4 -21.31 15.85 -59.50
C GLY A 4 -21.09 15.89 -57.98
N VAL A 5 -20.81 17.05 -57.40
CA VAL A 5 -20.64 17.22 -55.93
C VAL A 5 -21.99 17.09 -55.22
N LEU A 6 -23.06 17.64 -55.80
CA LEU A 6 -24.42 17.51 -55.23
C LEU A 6 -24.91 16.05 -55.26
N VAL A 7 -24.64 15.30 -56.30
CA VAL A 7 -24.99 13.88 -56.40
C VAL A 7 -24.20 13.04 -55.37
N ALA A 8 -22.91 13.33 -55.17
CA ALA A 8 -22.12 12.63 -54.16
C ALA A 8 -22.60 12.90 -52.72
N ILE A 9 -22.97 14.13 -52.39
CA ILE A 9 -23.53 14.48 -51.06
C ILE A 9 -24.87 13.78 -50.85
N ALA A 10 -25.76 13.77 -51.85
CA ALA A 10 -27.04 13.07 -51.77
C ALA A 10 -26.87 11.53 -51.58
N ALA A 11 -25.93 10.91 -52.31
CA ALA A 11 -25.64 9.48 -52.15
C ALA A 11 -25.10 9.15 -50.76
N SER A 12 -24.20 9.98 -50.20
CA SER A 12 -23.70 9.83 -48.85
C SER A 12 -24.78 9.96 -47.76
N ALA A 13 -25.70 10.93 -47.91
CA ALA A 13 -26.82 11.11 -46.99
C ALA A 13 -27.79 9.90 -47.00
N VAL A 14 -28.06 9.30 -48.17
CA VAL A 14 -28.89 8.10 -48.30
C VAL A 14 -28.19 6.89 -47.64
N ALA A 15 -26.89 6.73 -47.83
CA ALA A 15 -26.11 5.64 -47.19
C ALA A 15 -26.15 5.75 -45.64
N ILE A 16 -25.97 6.96 -45.12
CA ILE A 16 -26.06 7.19 -43.65
C ILE A 16 -27.47 6.89 -43.13
N LEU A 17 -28.50 7.29 -43.87
CA LEU A 17 -29.89 7.01 -43.48
C LEU A 17 -30.19 5.49 -43.46
N ILE A 18 -29.70 4.74 -44.43
CA ILE A 18 -29.84 3.28 -44.49
C ILE A 18 -29.16 2.63 -43.29
N VAL A 19 -27.94 3.06 -42.92
CA VAL A 19 -27.23 2.57 -41.74
C VAL A 19 -27.98 2.87 -40.43
N LEU A 20 -28.52 4.09 -40.30
CA LEU A 20 -29.30 4.47 -39.13
C LEU A 20 -30.59 3.63 -38.99
N ILE A 21 -31.29 3.40 -40.10
CA ILE A 21 -32.49 2.53 -40.14
C ILE A 21 -32.11 1.07 -39.76
N ALA A 22 -31.00 0.56 -40.27
CA ALA A 22 -30.53 -0.79 -39.95
C ALA A 22 -30.19 -0.93 -38.45
N VAL A 23 -29.50 0.07 -37.86
CA VAL A 23 -29.19 0.10 -36.43
C VAL A 23 -30.45 0.20 -35.57
N ALA A 24 -31.43 1.04 -36.00
CA ALA A 24 -32.70 1.18 -35.28
C ALA A 24 -33.53 -0.10 -35.33
N ARG A 25 -33.55 -0.82 -36.47
CA ARG A 25 -34.22 -2.13 -36.61
C ARG A 25 -33.53 -3.19 -35.77
N ARG A 26 -32.21 -3.18 -35.69
CA ARG A 26 -31.43 -4.13 -34.85
C ARG A 26 -31.70 -3.90 -33.35
N ARG A 27 -31.87 -2.65 -32.91
CA ARG A 27 -32.25 -2.33 -31.52
C ARG A 27 -33.69 -2.78 -31.17
N ARG A 28 -34.61 -2.80 -32.14
CA ARG A 28 -35.98 -3.29 -31.93
C ARG A 28 -36.10 -4.82 -31.95
N ALA A 29 -35.11 -5.52 -32.48
CA ALA A 29 -35.10 -6.98 -32.56
C ALA A 29 -34.43 -7.67 -31.35
N LEU A 30 -33.95 -6.90 -30.35
CA LEU A 30 -33.47 -7.46 -29.10
C LEU A 30 -34.71 -7.88 -28.28
N PRO A 31 -34.79 -9.16 -27.85
CA PRO A 31 -35.84 -9.60 -26.95
C PRO A 31 -35.80 -8.75 -25.67
N PRO A 32 -36.96 -8.45 -25.05
CA PRO A 32 -36.98 -7.78 -23.79
C PRO A 32 -36.12 -8.52 -22.77
N PRO A 33 -35.42 -7.80 -21.87
CA PRO A 33 -34.63 -8.45 -20.83
C PRO A 33 -35.57 -9.42 -20.09
N LYS A 34 -35.12 -10.68 -19.92
CA LYS A 34 -35.82 -11.64 -19.07
C LYS A 34 -36.13 -10.96 -17.76
N ALA A 35 -37.42 -10.93 -17.39
CA ALA A 35 -37.84 -10.47 -16.09
C ALA A 35 -36.95 -11.14 -15.02
N ALA A 36 -36.41 -10.31 -14.13
CA ALA A 36 -35.70 -10.81 -12.96
C ALA A 36 -36.63 -11.81 -12.25
N PRO A 37 -36.11 -12.93 -11.72
CA PRO A 37 -36.94 -13.86 -10.98
C PRO A 37 -37.62 -13.06 -9.86
N GLU A 38 -38.96 -13.14 -9.84
CA GLU A 38 -39.82 -12.55 -8.83
C GLU A 38 -39.34 -13.13 -7.49
N ILE A 39 -38.72 -12.28 -6.67
CA ILE A 39 -38.31 -12.66 -5.33
C ILE A 39 -39.61 -12.91 -4.56
N ALA A 40 -39.88 -14.16 -4.28
CA ALA A 40 -41.01 -14.55 -3.42
C ALA A 40 -40.92 -13.70 -2.14
N PRO A 41 -42.06 -13.17 -1.64
CA PRO A 41 -42.07 -12.42 -0.41
C PRO A 41 -41.44 -13.28 0.71
N PRO A 42 -40.61 -12.68 1.59
CA PRO A 42 -40.00 -13.42 2.68
C PRO A 42 -41.10 -14.08 3.50
N ALA A 43 -40.91 -15.34 3.85
CA ALA A 43 -41.78 -16.07 4.75
C ALA A 43 -42.00 -15.25 6.02
N PRO A 44 -43.24 -15.25 6.59
CA PRO A 44 -43.50 -14.47 7.79
C PRO A 44 -42.52 -14.90 8.89
N THR A 45 -41.87 -13.93 9.48
CA THR A 45 -40.96 -14.10 10.60
C THR A 45 -41.71 -14.88 11.68
N PRO A 46 -41.18 -16.01 12.20
CA PRO A 46 -41.82 -16.68 13.35
C PRO A 46 -41.90 -15.70 14.48
N ALA A 47 -43.05 -15.70 15.15
CA ALA A 47 -43.31 -14.88 16.31
C ALA A 47 -42.18 -15.07 17.35
N PRO A 48 -41.73 -14.02 18.04
CA PRO A 48 -40.70 -14.16 19.05
C PRO A 48 -41.18 -15.17 20.10
N ALA A 49 -40.30 -16.11 20.42
CA ALA A 49 -40.52 -17.04 21.51
C ALA A 49 -40.82 -16.25 22.83
N PRO A 50 -41.76 -16.72 23.68
CA PRO A 50 -42.00 -16.05 24.93
C PRO A 50 -40.71 -15.96 25.75
N ALA A 51 -40.45 -14.78 26.30
CA ALA A 51 -39.31 -14.53 27.17
C ALA A 51 -39.27 -15.59 28.28
N PRO A 52 -38.10 -16.13 28.62
CA PRO A 52 -37.99 -17.03 29.77
C PRO A 52 -38.49 -16.32 31.04
N GLU A 53 -39.38 -16.98 31.75
CA GLU A 53 -39.83 -16.52 33.03
C GLU A 53 -38.64 -16.33 33.97
N LEU A 54 -38.54 -15.16 34.57
CA LEU A 54 -37.55 -14.85 35.60
C LEU A 54 -37.76 -15.81 36.78
N PRO A 55 -36.68 -16.42 37.31
CA PRO A 55 -36.82 -17.22 38.53
C PRO A 55 -37.34 -16.36 39.69
N PRO A 56 -38.09 -16.94 40.61
CA PRO A 56 -38.70 -16.20 41.74
C PRO A 56 -37.61 -15.50 42.58
N ALA A 57 -37.91 -14.28 42.97
CA ALA A 57 -37.05 -13.43 43.78
C ALA A 57 -36.56 -14.17 45.03
N VAL A 58 -35.24 -14.22 45.17
CA VAL A 58 -34.60 -14.67 46.41
C VAL A 58 -34.95 -13.68 47.51
N PRO A 59 -35.38 -14.10 48.71
CA PRO A 59 -35.75 -13.18 49.79
C PRO A 59 -34.51 -12.32 50.17
N GLU A 60 -34.78 -11.05 50.29
CA GLU A 60 -33.85 -9.99 50.69
C GLU A 60 -33.25 -10.33 52.07
N VAL A 61 -31.96 -10.63 52.09
CA VAL A 61 -31.20 -10.83 53.33
C VAL A 61 -30.99 -9.46 53.96
N ALA A 62 -31.58 -9.29 55.14
CA ALA A 62 -31.47 -8.08 55.94
C ALA A 62 -30.01 -7.63 56.10
N ALA A 63 -29.77 -6.34 55.87
CA ALA A 63 -28.47 -5.70 56.04
C ALA A 63 -27.96 -5.89 57.49
N PRO A 64 -26.66 -6.16 57.71
CA PRO A 64 -26.09 -6.23 59.02
C PRO A 64 -26.11 -4.84 59.71
N PRO A 65 -26.23 -4.79 61.04
CA PRO A 65 -26.25 -3.52 61.79
C PRO A 65 -24.94 -2.74 61.63
N PRO A 66 -24.98 -1.39 61.72
CA PRO A 66 -23.79 -0.56 61.56
C PRO A 66 -22.79 -0.84 62.69
N ALA A 67 -21.52 -0.97 62.29
CA ALA A 67 -20.38 -1.12 63.22
C ALA A 67 -20.24 0.11 64.14
N PRO A 68 -19.83 -0.06 65.39
CA PRO A 68 -19.66 1.06 66.31
C PRO A 68 -18.55 2.01 65.82
N SER A 69 -18.86 3.33 65.98
CA SER A 69 -17.97 4.45 65.68
C SER A 69 -16.61 4.29 66.34
N ALA A 70 -15.57 4.23 65.55
CA ALA A 70 -14.18 4.20 66.06
C ALA A 70 -13.85 5.55 66.74
N ALA A 71 -13.27 5.46 67.89
CA ALA A 71 -12.71 6.59 68.62
C ALA A 71 -11.59 7.31 67.85
N PRO A 72 -11.38 8.61 68.04
CA PRO A 72 -10.37 9.35 67.31
C PRO A 72 -8.97 8.84 67.62
N LEU A 73 -8.26 8.47 66.55
CA LEU A 73 -6.82 8.14 66.59
C LEU A 73 -6.02 9.38 66.98
N ALA A 74 -5.16 9.27 67.99
CA ALA A 74 -4.24 10.26 68.39
C ALA A 74 -3.29 10.66 67.26
N GLU A 75 -3.00 11.97 67.11
CA GLU A 75 -2.06 12.49 66.10
C GLU A 75 -0.66 11.91 66.33
N PRO A 76 0.04 11.49 65.28
CA PRO A 76 1.42 11.06 65.35
C PRO A 76 2.34 12.24 65.70
N PRO A 77 3.43 12.02 66.44
CA PRO A 77 4.37 13.10 66.82
C PRO A 77 5.07 13.72 65.58
N PRO A 78 5.45 14.99 65.61
CA PRO A 78 6.05 15.67 64.50
C PRO A 78 7.38 15.02 64.08
N ALA A 79 7.59 14.86 62.77
CA ALA A 79 8.79 14.31 62.19
C ALA A 79 10.02 15.20 62.49
N PRO A 80 11.21 14.63 62.72
CA PRO A 80 12.41 15.38 62.96
C PRO A 80 12.78 16.19 61.68
N PRO A 81 13.48 17.36 61.82
CA PRO A 81 13.85 18.17 60.66
C PRO A 81 14.80 17.41 59.72
N PRO A 82 14.69 17.62 58.42
CA PRO A 82 15.58 16.96 57.44
C PRO A 82 17.04 17.34 57.66
N ALA A 83 17.92 16.36 57.57
CA ALA A 83 19.35 16.56 57.63
C ALA A 83 19.83 17.42 56.43
N PRO A 84 20.85 18.27 56.60
CA PRO A 84 21.37 19.08 55.52
C PRO A 84 21.94 18.21 54.39
N PRO A 85 21.80 18.63 53.12
CA PRO A 85 22.31 17.86 51.99
C PRO A 85 23.82 17.69 52.08
N PRO A 86 24.36 16.50 51.68
CA PRO A 86 25.81 16.30 51.63
C PRO A 86 26.44 17.25 50.60
N ALA A 87 27.64 17.74 50.92
CA ALA A 87 28.40 18.59 50.04
C ALA A 87 28.68 17.88 48.68
N PRO A 88 28.66 18.64 47.57
CA PRO A 88 28.94 18.06 46.26
C PRO A 88 30.36 17.51 46.20
N PRO A 89 30.61 16.36 45.57
CA PRO A 89 31.95 15.84 45.35
C PRO A 89 32.75 16.80 44.45
N PRO A 90 34.10 16.85 44.58
CA PRO A 90 34.93 17.71 43.75
C PRO A 90 34.75 17.36 42.28
N ALA A 91 34.62 18.37 41.43
CA ALA A 91 34.47 18.23 39.99
C ALA A 91 35.69 17.49 39.41
N ILE A 92 35.44 16.31 38.89
CA ILE A 92 36.41 15.59 38.07
C ILE A 92 36.34 16.24 36.68
N GLU A 93 37.41 16.88 36.24
CA GLU A 93 37.52 17.37 34.87
C GLU A 93 37.30 16.21 33.91
N PRO A 94 36.41 16.35 32.90
CA PRO A 94 36.22 15.30 31.93
C PRO A 94 37.49 15.12 31.10
N PRO A 95 37.92 13.86 30.81
CA PRO A 95 39.04 13.62 29.91
C PRO A 95 38.69 14.20 28.54
N LEU A 96 39.66 14.92 27.94
CA LEU A 96 39.58 15.47 26.60
C LEU A 96 39.02 14.41 25.65
N ALA A 97 37.86 14.69 25.05
CA ALA A 97 37.23 13.84 24.05
C ALA A 97 38.20 13.61 22.89
N PRO A 98 38.41 12.37 22.45
CA PRO A 98 39.20 12.11 21.25
C PRO A 98 38.50 12.81 20.07
N LEU A 99 39.30 13.50 19.22
CA LEU A 99 38.86 14.12 18.00
C LEU A 99 38.05 13.09 17.19
N PRO A 100 36.88 13.46 16.64
CA PRO A 100 36.11 12.53 15.81
C PRO A 100 36.97 12.16 14.60
N LEU A 101 37.27 10.86 14.50
CA LEU A 101 37.76 10.28 13.25
C LEU A 101 36.77 10.56 12.15
N PRO A 102 37.20 10.81 10.90
CA PRO A 102 36.28 11.00 9.79
C PRO A 102 35.37 9.76 9.72
N VAL A 103 34.08 9.96 9.92
CA VAL A 103 33.10 8.92 9.70
C VAL A 103 33.07 8.71 8.19
N GLU A 104 33.81 7.71 7.71
CA GLU A 104 33.60 7.16 6.38
C GLU A 104 32.14 6.73 6.31
N LYS A 105 31.38 7.40 5.45
CA LYS A 105 30.05 6.94 5.08
C LYS A 105 30.21 5.47 4.64
N PRO A 106 29.47 4.53 5.22
CA PRO A 106 29.55 3.15 4.77
C PRO A 106 29.14 3.12 3.30
N SER A 107 30.12 3.07 2.42
CA SER A 107 29.93 2.70 1.03
C SER A 107 29.55 1.24 1.04
N THR A 108 28.25 0.97 1.15
CA THR A 108 27.71 -0.38 1.04
C THR A 108 27.81 -0.78 -0.43
N VAL A 109 28.99 -1.14 -0.86
CA VAL A 109 29.20 -1.92 -2.08
C VAL A 109 28.61 -3.30 -1.80
N VAL A 110 27.30 -3.42 -2.09
CA VAL A 110 26.62 -4.73 -2.04
C VAL A 110 27.38 -5.63 -3.03
N PRO A 111 27.94 -6.77 -2.60
CA PRO A 111 28.69 -7.65 -3.48
C PRO A 111 27.88 -8.00 -4.73
N ALA A 112 28.49 -8.08 -5.89
CA ALA A 112 27.82 -8.36 -7.17
C ALA A 112 26.97 -9.64 -7.12
N ILE A 113 27.40 -10.64 -6.36
CA ILE A 113 26.69 -11.90 -6.12
C ILE A 113 25.35 -11.64 -5.39
N VAL A 114 25.34 -10.83 -4.33
CA VAL A 114 24.10 -10.51 -3.58
C VAL A 114 23.12 -9.70 -4.42
N ARG A 115 23.64 -8.84 -5.33
CA ARG A 115 22.79 -8.15 -6.31
C ARG A 115 22.16 -9.11 -7.31
N ALA A 116 22.92 -10.08 -7.80
CA ALA A 116 22.45 -11.07 -8.76
C ALA A 116 21.36 -11.96 -8.15
N GLU A 117 21.53 -12.42 -6.90
CA GLU A 117 20.55 -13.22 -6.18
C GLU A 117 19.26 -12.44 -5.93
N LYS A 118 19.34 -11.20 -5.44
CA LYS A 118 18.20 -10.33 -5.24
C LYS A 118 17.43 -10.07 -6.55
N ARG A 119 18.14 -9.89 -7.66
CA ARG A 119 17.54 -9.72 -8.99
C ARG A 119 16.83 -10.98 -9.46
N ALA A 120 17.43 -12.16 -9.24
CA ALA A 120 16.82 -13.45 -9.59
C ALA A 120 15.52 -13.70 -8.82
N GLU A 121 15.49 -13.39 -7.52
CA GLU A 121 14.27 -13.51 -6.71
C GLU A 121 13.19 -12.51 -7.16
N LEU A 122 13.54 -11.24 -7.45
CA LEU A 122 12.61 -10.24 -7.98
C LEU A 122 12.01 -10.73 -9.30
N ARG A 123 12.84 -11.25 -10.19
CA ARG A 123 12.44 -11.83 -11.46
C ARG A 123 11.47 -13.01 -11.29
N SER A 124 11.75 -13.88 -10.33
CA SER A 124 10.86 -15.01 -9.99
C SER A 124 9.51 -14.49 -9.48
N GLY A 125 9.50 -13.53 -8.57
CA GLY A 125 8.29 -12.91 -8.05
C GLY A 125 7.46 -12.19 -9.11
N LEU A 126 8.08 -11.65 -10.15
CA LEU A 126 7.40 -11.01 -11.29
C LEU A 126 7.03 -11.98 -12.42
N GLY A 127 7.24 -13.29 -12.26
CA GLY A 127 7.05 -14.29 -13.31
C GLY A 127 5.69 -14.24 -13.98
N LYS A 128 4.59 -14.13 -13.23
CA LYS A 128 3.23 -14.03 -13.81
C LYS A 128 3.00 -12.73 -14.56
N THR A 129 3.50 -11.61 -14.05
CA THR A 129 3.40 -10.30 -14.72
C THR A 129 4.19 -10.32 -16.04
N ARG A 130 5.37 -10.91 -16.04
CA ARG A 130 6.19 -11.08 -17.26
C ARG A 130 5.53 -12.01 -18.28
N GLY A 131 5.01 -13.16 -17.84
CA GLY A 131 4.25 -14.09 -18.68
C GLY A 131 2.94 -13.50 -19.24
N GLY A 132 2.47 -12.41 -18.64
CA GLY A 132 1.30 -11.64 -19.07
C GLY A 132 1.60 -10.71 -20.25
N PHE A 133 1.58 -9.40 -19.99
CA PHE A 133 1.68 -8.39 -21.08
C PHE A 133 3.07 -8.29 -21.70
N ILE A 134 4.14 -8.48 -20.94
CA ILE A 134 5.52 -8.41 -21.47
C ILE A 134 5.77 -9.53 -22.48
N ALA A 135 5.34 -10.76 -22.22
CA ALA A 135 5.46 -11.85 -23.16
C ALA A 135 4.65 -11.58 -24.45
N ARG A 136 3.45 -10.97 -24.33
CA ARG A 136 2.63 -10.58 -25.50
C ARG A 136 3.31 -9.48 -26.30
N LEU A 137 3.84 -8.46 -25.63
CA LEU A 137 4.60 -7.38 -26.26
C LEU A 137 5.84 -7.94 -26.98
N GLY A 138 6.58 -8.85 -26.32
CA GLY A 138 7.74 -9.52 -26.93
C GLY A 138 7.39 -10.34 -28.18
N LYS A 139 6.28 -11.07 -28.17
CA LYS A 139 5.77 -11.80 -29.34
C LYS A 139 5.36 -10.85 -30.47
N LEU A 140 4.72 -9.74 -30.14
CA LEU A 140 4.28 -8.74 -31.11
C LEU A 140 5.46 -8.09 -31.84
N LEU A 141 6.53 -7.77 -31.11
CA LEU A 141 7.74 -7.13 -31.65
C LEU A 141 8.76 -8.12 -32.22
N GLY A 142 8.79 -9.37 -31.74
CA GLY A 142 9.77 -10.40 -32.12
C GLY A 142 9.65 -10.87 -33.58
N GLY A 143 8.49 -10.71 -34.21
CA GLY A 143 8.26 -10.98 -35.64
C GLY A 143 8.86 -9.94 -36.61
N LYS A 144 9.57 -8.93 -36.11
CA LYS A 144 10.07 -7.77 -36.87
C LYS A 144 8.98 -7.12 -37.72
N PRO A 145 7.81 -6.77 -37.13
CA PRO A 145 6.73 -6.17 -37.86
C PRO A 145 7.14 -4.80 -38.42
N LYS A 146 6.44 -4.36 -39.47
CA LYS A 146 6.53 -2.96 -39.90
C LYS A 146 5.94 -2.09 -38.76
N ILE A 147 6.63 -0.98 -38.48
CA ILE A 147 6.16 -0.02 -37.51
C ILE A 147 5.14 0.90 -38.20
N ASP A 148 3.87 0.58 -38.03
CA ASP A 148 2.74 1.31 -38.59
C ASP A 148 1.65 1.49 -37.52
N GLU A 149 0.56 2.16 -37.88
CA GLU A 149 -0.53 2.46 -36.96
C GLU A 149 -1.21 1.16 -36.41
N GLU A 150 -1.29 0.12 -37.23
CA GLU A 150 -1.83 -1.18 -36.81
C GLU A 150 -1.00 -1.80 -35.68
N LEU A 151 0.33 -1.71 -35.77
CA LEU A 151 1.22 -2.16 -34.68
C LEU A 151 1.00 -1.34 -33.40
N LEU A 152 0.84 -0.02 -33.50
CA LEU A 152 0.59 0.85 -32.35
C LEU A 152 -0.73 0.51 -31.67
N GLU A 153 -1.82 0.29 -32.41
CA GLU A 153 -3.11 -0.14 -31.89
C GLU A 153 -2.99 -1.49 -31.15
N ARG A 154 -2.25 -2.44 -31.69
CA ARG A 154 -2.00 -3.73 -31.04
C ARG A 154 -1.16 -3.61 -29.78
N ILE A 155 -0.18 -2.70 -29.75
CA ILE A 155 0.59 -2.40 -28.52
C ILE A 155 -0.34 -1.79 -27.47
N GLU A 156 -1.20 -0.84 -27.88
CA GLU A 156 -2.18 -0.21 -26.98
C GLU A 156 -3.11 -1.23 -26.35
N GLU A 157 -3.64 -2.19 -27.13
CA GLU A 157 -4.46 -3.28 -26.62
C GLU A 157 -3.71 -4.14 -25.58
N VAL A 158 -2.44 -4.43 -25.82
CA VAL A 158 -1.59 -5.17 -24.88
C VAL A 158 -1.42 -4.38 -23.57
N LEU A 159 -1.20 -3.07 -23.63
CA LEU A 159 -1.05 -2.21 -22.45
C LEU A 159 -2.38 -2.13 -21.64
N PHE A 160 -3.54 -2.01 -22.30
CA PHE A 160 -4.84 -2.04 -21.63
C PHE A 160 -5.09 -3.35 -20.88
N THR A 161 -4.75 -4.46 -21.50
CA THR A 161 -4.93 -5.78 -20.87
C THR A 161 -3.93 -6.06 -19.75
N ALA A 162 -2.91 -5.22 -19.57
CA ALA A 162 -1.95 -5.27 -18.48
C ALA A 162 -2.40 -4.51 -17.21
N ASP A 163 -3.62 -3.96 -17.22
CA ASP A 163 -4.14 -3.10 -16.15
C ASP A 163 -3.31 -1.83 -15.84
N ILE A 164 -2.52 -1.36 -16.82
CA ILE A 164 -1.71 -0.14 -16.69
C ILE A 164 -2.59 1.11 -16.46
N GLY A 165 -3.84 1.04 -16.92
CA GLY A 165 -4.78 2.17 -16.87
C GLY A 165 -4.90 2.87 -18.24
N VAL A 166 -6.09 3.36 -18.54
CA VAL A 166 -6.41 3.96 -19.86
C VAL A 166 -5.55 5.18 -20.14
N LYS A 167 -5.44 6.09 -19.18
CA LYS A 167 -4.68 7.34 -19.33
C LYS A 167 -3.19 7.09 -19.57
N THR A 168 -2.61 6.21 -18.78
CA THR A 168 -1.17 5.89 -18.87
C THR A 168 -0.85 5.13 -20.14
N SER A 169 -1.71 4.18 -20.57
CA SER A 169 -1.55 3.47 -21.84
C SER A 169 -1.59 4.43 -23.04
N HIS A 170 -2.58 5.31 -23.08
CA HIS A 170 -2.69 6.32 -24.13
C HIS A 170 -1.48 7.25 -24.17
N ARG A 171 -1.01 7.70 -23.00
CA ARG A 171 0.20 8.53 -22.89
C ARG A 171 1.45 7.84 -23.40
N LEU A 172 1.61 6.54 -23.11
CA LEU A 172 2.74 5.75 -23.64
C LEU A 172 2.68 5.64 -25.16
N ILE A 173 1.49 5.41 -25.73
CA ILE A 173 1.30 5.32 -27.19
C ILE A 173 1.55 6.67 -27.86
N GLU A 174 1.06 7.78 -27.29
CA GLU A 174 1.33 9.11 -27.83
C GLU A 174 2.82 9.48 -27.80
N ALA A 175 3.49 9.13 -26.70
CA ALA A 175 4.94 9.32 -26.59
C ALA A 175 5.70 8.47 -27.65
N LEU A 176 5.23 7.23 -27.89
CA LEU A 176 5.79 6.36 -28.93
C LEU A 176 5.56 6.94 -30.34
N ARG A 177 4.35 7.42 -30.66
CA ARG A 177 4.07 8.13 -31.93
C ARG A 177 4.97 9.33 -32.14
N ALA A 178 5.17 10.13 -31.10
CA ALA A 178 6.06 11.28 -31.17
C ALA A 178 7.53 10.88 -31.42
N GLY A 179 7.99 9.76 -30.82
CA GLY A 179 9.32 9.19 -31.07
C GLY A 179 9.49 8.71 -32.51
N LEU A 180 8.50 8.04 -33.08
CA LEU A 180 8.46 7.62 -34.48
C LEU A 180 8.51 8.81 -35.44
N SER A 181 7.69 9.84 -35.18
CA SER A 181 7.64 11.06 -36.02
C SER A 181 8.96 11.82 -36.05
N ARG A 182 9.77 11.75 -35.00
CA ARG A 182 11.09 12.37 -34.88
C ARG A 182 12.22 11.50 -35.48
N ALA A 183 11.87 10.37 -36.05
CA ALA A 183 12.82 9.38 -36.56
C ALA A 183 13.82 8.87 -35.50
N GLN A 184 13.41 8.88 -34.24
CA GLN A 184 14.18 8.34 -33.10
C GLN A 184 13.96 6.85 -32.89
N ILE A 185 12.86 6.31 -33.41
CA ILE A 185 12.47 4.90 -33.31
C ILE A 185 12.34 4.36 -34.72
N HIS A 186 13.16 3.36 -35.09
CA HIS A 186 13.28 2.88 -36.48
C HIS A 186 12.94 1.40 -36.63
N ASP A 187 13.01 0.66 -35.54
CA ASP A 187 12.85 -0.79 -35.55
C ASP A 187 12.15 -1.29 -34.28
N PRO A 188 11.67 -2.55 -34.23
CA PRO A 188 10.99 -3.12 -33.09
C PRO A 188 11.82 -3.17 -31.82
N ASP A 189 13.15 -3.24 -31.90
CA ASP A 189 14.01 -3.25 -30.72
C ASP A 189 14.09 -1.84 -30.11
N ALA A 190 14.08 -0.80 -30.97
CA ALA A 190 13.96 0.59 -30.52
C ALA A 190 12.60 0.86 -29.86
N VAL A 191 11.49 0.27 -30.36
CA VAL A 191 10.17 0.32 -29.70
C VAL A 191 10.23 -0.31 -28.31
N TRP A 192 10.86 -1.48 -28.19
CA TRP A 192 11.03 -2.17 -26.91
C TRP A 192 11.82 -1.33 -25.90
N SER A 193 12.97 -0.82 -26.32
CA SER A 193 13.84 0.02 -25.51
C SER A 193 13.12 1.29 -25.05
N PHE A 194 12.38 1.94 -25.96
CA PHE A 194 11.58 3.11 -25.65
C PHE A 194 10.52 2.84 -24.59
N LEU A 195 9.73 1.77 -24.73
CA LEU A 195 8.71 1.39 -23.73
C LEU A 195 9.32 1.07 -22.38
N LYS A 196 10.49 0.42 -22.36
CA LYS A 196 11.27 0.15 -21.15
C LYS A 196 11.71 1.46 -20.47
N GLU A 197 12.29 2.39 -21.22
CA GLU A 197 12.76 3.68 -20.68
C GLU A 197 11.62 4.56 -20.19
N GLU A 198 10.52 4.65 -20.95
CA GLU A 198 9.33 5.39 -20.54
C GLU A 198 8.69 4.78 -19.30
N SER A 199 8.63 3.45 -19.19
CA SER A 199 8.18 2.76 -17.98
C SER A 199 9.05 3.12 -16.77
N ALA A 200 10.38 3.13 -16.94
CA ALA A 200 11.29 3.55 -15.87
C ALA A 200 11.10 5.02 -15.49
N ARG A 201 10.81 5.89 -16.45
CA ARG A 201 10.54 7.31 -16.22
C ARG A 201 9.23 7.52 -15.44
N LEU A 202 8.17 6.79 -15.78
CA LEU A 202 6.89 6.86 -15.09
C LEU A 202 6.98 6.39 -13.63
N LEU A 203 7.81 5.39 -13.36
CA LEU A 203 8.01 4.84 -12.02
C LEU A 203 8.89 5.72 -11.11
N ARG A 204 9.70 6.62 -11.69
CA ARG A 204 10.54 7.55 -10.93
C ARG A 204 9.68 8.71 -10.45
N VAL A 205 9.20 8.59 -9.22
CA VAL A 205 8.53 9.68 -8.50
C VAL A 205 9.48 10.19 -7.44
N ASP A 206 9.79 11.49 -7.51
CA ASP A 206 10.69 12.11 -6.55
C ASP A 206 10.13 11.99 -5.13
N ALA A 207 10.94 11.45 -4.24
CA ALA A 207 10.58 11.28 -2.85
C ALA A 207 11.82 11.25 -1.96
N LEU A 208 11.73 11.88 -0.81
CA LEU A 208 12.78 11.83 0.18
C LEU A 208 12.95 10.39 0.70
N PRO A 209 14.18 9.95 0.96
CA PRO A 209 14.42 8.67 1.61
C PRO A 209 13.70 8.58 2.95
N ILE A 210 13.24 7.37 3.32
CA ILE A 210 12.67 7.12 4.64
C ILE A 210 13.81 7.11 5.64
N ASP A 211 13.86 8.11 6.50
CA ASP A 211 14.84 8.22 7.59
C ASP A 211 14.18 7.94 8.94
N ILE A 212 14.14 6.68 9.34
CA ILE A 212 13.60 6.26 10.64
C ILE A 212 14.44 6.73 11.83
N GLY A 213 15.63 7.28 11.60
CA GLY A 213 16.48 7.88 12.63
C GLY A 213 16.17 9.33 12.92
N SER A 214 15.44 10.02 12.03
CA SER A 214 15.16 11.47 12.13
C SER A 214 14.24 11.85 13.29
N ARG A 215 13.45 10.93 13.80
CA ARG A 215 12.49 11.11 14.90
C ARG A 215 12.46 9.88 15.81
N LYS A 216 12.12 10.10 17.09
CA LYS A 216 12.01 8.99 18.06
C LYS A 216 10.81 9.21 18.98
N PRO A 217 9.74 8.41 18.87
CA PRO A 217 9.55 7.36 17.86
C PRO A 217 9.23 7.89 16.45
N PHE A 218 9.70 7.19 15.43
CA PHE A 218 9.24 7.40 14.05
C PHE A 218 7.90 6.68 13.87
N VAL A 219 6.84 7.40 13.55
CA VAL A 219 5.47 6.89 13.49
C VAL A 219 5.07 6.62 12.04
N ILE A 220 4.73 5.37 11.73
CA ILE A 220 4.24 4.91 10.43
C ILE A 220 2.76 4.53 10.59
N LEU A 221 1.89 5.15 9.80
CA LEU A 221 0.47 4.82 9.72
C LEU A 221 0.21 3.97 8.47
N MET A 222 -0.34 2.76 8.66
CA MET A 222 -0.65 1.84 7.58
C MET A 222 -2.13 1.90 7.24
N ILE A 223 -2.48 2.33 6.02
CA ILE A 223 -3.85 2.48 5.54
C ILE A 223 -4.12 1.62 4.30
N GLY A 224 -5.37 1.40 3.96
CA GLY A 224 -5.78 0.61 2.79
C GLY A 224 -6.98 -0.28 3.08
N VAL A 225 -7.56 -0.89 2.04
CA VAL A 225 -8.76 -1.72 2.20
C VAL A 225 -8.43 -3.08 2.83
N ASN A 226 -9.46 -3.78 3.33
CA ASN A 226 -9.29 -5.12 3.89
C ASN A 226 -8.82 -6.10 2.81
N GLY A 227 -7.94 -7.03 3.20
CA GLY A 227 -7.39 -8.05 2.31
C GLY A 227 -6.21 -7.62 1.45
N THR A 228 -5.79 -6.34 1.48
CA THR A 228 -4.60 -5.88 0.74
C THR A 228 -3.27 -6.29 1.36
N GLY A 229 -3.28 -6.94 2.53
CA GLY A 229 -2.06 -7.39 3.19
C GLY A 229 -1.47 -6.38 4.16
N LYS A 230 -2.24 -5.40 4.69
CA LYS A 230 -1.75 -4.42 5.70
C LYS A 230 -1.06 -5.08 6.87
N THR A 231 -1.78 -5.91 7.63
CA THR A 231 -1.27 -6.57 8.84
C THR A 231 -0.04 -7.44 8.56
N THR A 232 -0.04 -8.17 7.44
CA THR A 232 1.13 -8.94 6.99
C THR A 232 2.33 -8.04 6.66
N THR A 233 2.08 -6.92 5.98
CA THR A 233 3.12 -5.93 5.64
C THR A 233 3.70 -5.29 6.90
N ILE A 234 2.86 -4.96 7.89
CA ILE A 234 3.31 -4.45 9.20
C ILE A 234 4.24 -5.45 9.86
N GLY A 235 3.86 -6.73 9.91
CA GLY A 235 4.70 -7.79 10.49
C GLY A 235 6.05 -7.93 9.79
N LYS A 236 6.08 -7.87 8.46
CA LYS A 236 7.32 -7.93 7.67
C LYS A 236 8.21 -6.70 7.89
N LEU A 237 7.64 -5.49 7.90
CA LEU A 237 8.39 -4.27 8.21
C LEU A 237 8.94 -4.29 9.64
N ALA A 238 8.13 -4.74 10.62
CA ALA A 238 8.57 -4.87 11.99
C ALA A 238 9.77 -5.82 12.12
N ALA A 239 9.70 -6.98 11.44
CA ALA A 239 10.81 -7.92 11.39
C ALA A 239 12.09 -7.30 10.81
N GLN A 240 11.97 -6.58 9.68
CA GLN A 240 13.11 -5.95 9.02
C GLN A 240 13.74 -4.86 9.88
N TYR A 241 12.93 -4.02 10.56
CA TYR A 241 13.46 -2.99 11.46
C TYR A 241 14.06 -3.59 12.74
N ALA A 242 13.45 -4.64 13.30
CA ALA A 242 14.01 -5.36 14.44
C ALA A 242 15.36 -6.03 14.10
N GLN A 243 15.51 -6.61 12.91
CA GLN A 243 16.77 -7.13 12.40
C GLN A 243 17.86 -6.06 12.23
N GLN A 244 17.45 -4.80 11.99
CA GLN A 244 18.34 -3.63 11.95
C GLN A 244 18.66 -3.08 13.37
N GLY A 245 18.25 -3.77 14.43
CA GLY A 245 18.47 -3.36 15.82
C GLY A 245 17.53 -2.26 16.32
N LYS A 246 16.45 -1.94 15.59
CA LYS A 246 15.46 -0.94 16.02
C LYS A 246 14.46 -1.55 16.99
N ARG A 247 14.11 -0.80 18.03
CA ARG A 247 13.02 -1.15 18.94
C ARG A 247 11.70 -0.72 18.31
N VAL A 248 10.86 -1.69 17.92
CA VAL A 248 9.58 -1.47 17.22
C VAL A 248 8.42 -1.77 18.16
N LEU A 249 7.42 -0.89 18.15
CA LEU A 249 6.14 -1.06 18.83
C LEU A 249 5.02 -1.11 17.79
N LEU A 250 4.11 -2.08 17.91
CA LEU A 250 2.97 -2.25 17.02
C LEU A 250 1.70 -1.72 17.69
N ALA A 251 0.82 -1.03 16.94
CA ALA A 251 -0.46 -0.58 17.41
C ALA A 251 -1.60 -1.26 16.64
N ALA A 252 -2.45 -2.01 17.33
CA ALA A 252 -3.59 -2.74 16.74
C ALA A 252 -4.81 -1.81 16.61
N GLY A 253 -4.78 -0.89 15.63
CA GLY A 253 -5.86 0.07 15.39
C GLY A 253 -7.03 -0.49 14.55
N ASP A 254 -6.98 -1.72 14.00
CA ASP A 254 -8.14 -2.40 13.42
C ASP A 254 -8.98 -3.09 14.53
N THR A 255 -9.56 -2.29 15.42
CA THR A 255 -10.26 -2.75 16.63
C THR A 255 -11.60 -3.44 16.36
N PHE A 256 -12.11 -3.32 15.14
CA PHE A 256 -13.38 -3.95 14.73
C PHE A 256 -13.21 -5.40 14.27
N ARG A 257 -11.98 -5.86 14.09
CA ARG A 257 -11.66 -7.20 13.62
C ARG A 257 -10.79 -7.93 14.63
N ALA A 258 -11.41 -8.72 15.51
CA ALA A 258 -10.67 -9.53 16.50
C ALA A 258 -9.53 -10.34 15.83
N ALA A 259 -9.82 -11.02 14.71
CA ALA A 259 -8.81 -11.78 13.95
C ALA A 259 -7.66 -10.93 13.41
N ALA A 260 -7.85 -9.63 13.13
CA ALA A 260 -6.76 -8.76 12.69
C ALA A 260 -5.83 -8.42 13.87
N THR A 261 -6.40 -8.16 15.04
CA THR A 261 -5.63 -7.95 16.28
C THR A 261 -4.83 -9.20 16.64
N GLU A 262 -5.46 -10.38 16.63
CA GLU A 262 -4.79 -11.67 16.88
C GLU A 262 -3.65 -11.92 15.88
N GLN A 263 -3.88 -11.65 14.60
CA GLN A 263 -2.86 -11.78 13.57
C GLN A 263 -1.66 -10.86 13.83
N LEU A 264 -1.92 -9.62 14.27
CA LEU A 264 -0.85 -8.68 14.61
C LEU A 264 -0.08 -9.13 15.86
N GLU A 265 -0.76 -9.71 16.87
CA GLU A 265 -0.11 -10.30 18.04
C GLU A 265 0.81 -11.48 17.68
N VAL A 266 0.37 -12.35 16.76
CA VAL A 266 1.22 -13.44 16.24
C VAL A 266 2.46 -12.87 15.57
N TRP A 267 2.34 -11.81 14.79
CA TRP A 267 3.50 -11.11 14.22
C TRP A 267 4.38 -10.51 15.31
N GLY A 268 3.79 -9.85 16.31
CA GLY A 268 4.53 -9.29 17.45
C GLY A 268 5.37 -10.35 18.17
N GLN A 269 4.78 -11.53 18.46
CA GLN A 269 5.47 -12.66 19.07
C GLN A 269 6.63 -13.18 18.22
N ARG A 270 6.40 -13.35 16.90
CA ARG A 270 7.42 -13.84 15.96
C ARG A 270 8.61 -12.92 15.81
N THR A 271 8.36 -11.61 15.87
CA THR A 271 9.38 -10.57 15.64
C THR A 271 9.99 -10.01 16.92
N GLY A 272 9.47 -10.41 18.09
CA GLY A 272 9.85 -9.83 19.38
C GLY A 272 9.39 -8.38 19.56
N CYS A 273 8.41 -7.92 18.77
CA CYS A 273 7.89 -6.56 18.84
C CYS A 273 6.62 -6.52 19.70
N PRO A 274 6.58 -5.72 20.80
CA PRO A 274 5.37 -5.58 21.59
C PRO A 274 4.20 -5.01 20.80
N VAL A 275 2.97 -5.42 21.15
CA VAL A 275 1.74 -4.94 20.54
C VAL A 275 0.91 -4.20 21.58
N VAL A 276 0.45 -3.01 21.25
CA VAL A 276 -0.57 -2.27 22.01
C VAL A 276 -1.92 -2.53 21.36
N LYS A 277 -2.87 -3.01 22.14
CA LYS A 277 -4.24 -3.30 21.71
C LYS A 277 -5.25 -2.69 22.66
N GLY A 278 -6.43 -2.34 22.15
CA GLY A 278 -7.59 -1.97 22.93
C GLY A 278 -8.49 -3.18 23.20
N LYS A 279 -9.56 -2.95 23.98
CA LYS A 279 -10.69 -3.89 24.03
C LYS A 279 -11.35 -3.97 22.66
N GLU A 280 -12.05 -5.06 22.37
CA GLU A 280 -12.83 -5.19 21.15
C GLU A 280 -13.82 -4.01 21.01
N GLY A 281 -13.84 -3.37 19.82
CA GLY A 281 -14.64 -2.17 19.57
C GLY A 281 -14.12 -0.88 20.21
N ALA A 282 -12.94 -0.88 20.83
CA ALA A 282 -12.30 0.34 21.31
C ALA A 282 -12.11 1.36 20.18
N ASP A 283 -12.03 2.64 20.53
CA ASP A 283 -11.72 3.68 19.55
C ASP A 283 -10.30 3.46 18.95
N PRO A 284 -10.16 3.23 17.63
CA PRO A 284 -8.87 3.04 16.98
C PRO A 284 -7.86 4.14 17.31
N SER A 285 -8.34 5.38 17.38
CA SER A 285 -7.46 6.53 17.65
C SER A 285 -6.92 6.52 19.07
N SER A 286 -7.62 5.99 20.07
CA SER A 286 -7.08 5.86 21.42
C SER A 286 -5.97 4.82 21.49
N VAL A 287 -6.14 3.67 20.80
CA VAL A 287 -5.12 2.62 20.77
C VAL A 287 -3.80 3.14 20.14
N VAL A 288 -3.91 3.87 19.03
CA VAL A 288 -2.74 4.46 18.38
C VAL A 288 -2.10 5.53 19.26
N PHE A 289 -2.89 6.37 19.92
CA PHE A 289 -2.38 7.39 20.86
C PHE A 289 -1.61 6.74 22.01
N ASP A 290 -2.18 5.73 22.65
CA ASP A 290 -1.56 5.03 23.76
C ASP A 290 -0.26 4.33 23.33
N ALA A 291 -0.24 3.77 22.13
CA ALA A 291 0.98 3.18 21.56
C ALA A 291 2.10 4.22 21.38
N ILE A 292 1.79 5.39 20.82
CA ILE A 292 2.78 6.46 20.64
C ILE A 292 3.26 6.97 21.99
N ARG A 293 2.36 7.19 22.97
CA ARG A 293 2.72 7.63 24.31
C ARG A 293 3.60 6.64 25.04
N ARG A 294 3.27 5.33 24.93
CA ARG A 294 4.10 4.27 25.45
C ARG A 294 5.48 4.25 24.78
N ALA A 295 5.52 4.41 23.46
CA ALA A 295 6.78 4.42 22.70
C ALA A 295 7.70 5.56 23.14
N LEU A 296 7.14 6.76 23.41
CA LEU A 296 7.86 7.91 23.96
C LEU A 296 8.43 7.61 25.36
N ALA A 297 7.61 7.04 26.23
CA ALA A 297 7.98 6.75 27.62
C ALA A 297 9.07 5.66 27.72
N GLU A 298 8.98 4.61 26.91
CA GLU A 298 9.88 3.46 26.93
C GLU A 298 11.05 3.58 25.93
N GLY A 299 11.09 4.63 25.09
CA GLY A 299 12.18 4.90 24.16
C GLY A 299 12.23 3.96 22.96
N PHE A 300 11.08 3.59 22.39
CA PHE A 300 11.02 2.87 21.12
C PHE A 300 11.48 3.76 19.96
N ASP A 301 12.07 3.12 18.93
CA ASP A 301 12.55 3.84 17.75
C ASP A 301 11.44 4.02 16.71
N VAL A 302 10.56 3.03 16.57
CA VAL A 302 9.51 3.01 15.55
C VAL A 302 8.18 2.58 16.16
N VAL A 303 7.09 3.25 15.74
CA VAL A 303 5.71 2.81 15.96
C VAL A 303 5.09 2.52 14.59
N ILE A 304 4.52 1.33 14.41
CA ILE A 304 3.76 0.98 13.21
C ILE A 304 2.31 0.74 13.61
N ALA A 305 1.41 1.58 13.11
CA ALA A 305 -0.02 1.51 13.44
C ALA A 305 -0.82 0.86 12.32
N ASP A 306 -1.50 -0.25 12.62
CA ASP A 306 -2.52 -0.86 11.75
C ASP A 306 -3.81 -0.06 11.84
N THR A 307 -4.63 -0.09 10.78
CA THR A 307 -5.93 0.59 10.73
C THR A 307 -6.99 -0.29 10.09
N ALA A 308 -8.25 0.01 10.37
CA ALA A 308 -9.38 -0.57 9.67
C ALA A 308 -9.31 -0.30 8.15
N GLY A 309 -10.00 -1.16 7.37
CA GLY A 309 -9.99 -1.06 5.92
C GLY A 309 -11.37 -1.36 5.29
N ARG A 310 -12.48 -1.02 5.97
CA ARG A 310 -13.85 -1.32 5.54
C ARG A 310 -14.34 -0.31 4.50
N LEU A 311 -13.92 -0.44 3.25
CA LEU A 311 -14.23 0.52 2.20
C LEU A 311 -15.73 0.60 1.80
N HIS A 312 -16.53 -0.43 2.10
CA HIS A 312 -17.98 -0.40 1.84
C HIS A 312 -18.73 0.65 2.66
N THR A 313 -18.16 1.10 3.78
CA THR A 313 -18.62 2.26 4.58
C THR A 313 -17.68 3.45 4.34
N LYS A 314 -17.54 3.90 3.09
CA LYS A 314 -16.50 4.86 2.65
C LYS A 314 -16.36 6.10 3.52
N THR A 315 -17.46 6.77 3.82
CA THR A 315 -17.45 8.03 4.58
C THR A 315 -16.91 7.80 5.99
N ASN A 316 -17.43 6.80 6.69
CA ASN A 316 -17.01 6.50 8.06
C ASN A 316 -15.53 6.11 8.15
N LEU A 317 -15.02 5.32 7.17
CA LEU A 317 -13.61 4.92 7.16
C LEU A 317 -12.69 6.12 7.00
N MET A 318 -12.98 7.03 6.06
CA MET A 318 -12.12 8.19 5.81
C MET A 318 -12.11 9.16 7.00
N GLU A 319 -13.26 9.37 7.64
CA GLU A 319 -13.37 10.17 8.87
C GLU A 319 -12.58 9.54 10.02
N GLU A 320 -12.65 8.21 10.19
CA GLU A 320 -11.90 7.47 11.19
C GLU A 320 -10.39 7.61 10.97
N LEU A 321 -9.92 7.40 9.75
CA LEU A 321 -8.50 7.54 9.41
C LEU A 321 -8.00 8.98 9.65
N GLN A 322 -8.77 9.99 9.28
CA GLN A 322 -8.47 11.39 9.56
C GLN A 322 -8.41 11.67 11.07
N LYS A 323 -9.29 11.03 11.87
CA LYS A 323 -9.26 11.12 13.32
C LYS A 323 -7.97 10.50 13.88
N VAL A 324 -7.60 9.29 13.45
CA VAL A 324 -6.35 8.63 13.83
C VAL A 324 -5.15 9.52 13.50
N ARG A 325 -5.09 10.07 12.28
CA ARG A 325 -4.02 10.99 11.87
C ARG A 325 -3.90 12.21 12.80
N ARG A 326 -5.04 12.87 13.09
CA ARG A 326 -5.05 14.03 14.01
C ARG A 326 -4.54 13.66 15.41
N VAL A 327 -4.86 12.45 15.85
CA VAL A 327 -4.42 11.95 17.16
C VAL A 327 -2.93 11.62 17.16
N CYS A 328 -2.37 11.08 16.09
CA CYS A 328 -0.92 10.92 15.95
C CYS A 328 -0.20 12.28 16.12
N ALA A 329 -0.67 13.33 15.42
CA ALA A 329 -0.09 14.66 15.49
C ALA A 329 -0.19 15.29 16.90
N LYS A 330 -1.23 14.92 17.68
CA LYS A 330 -1.34 15.34 19.10
C LYS A 330 -0.39 14.58 20.03
N ALA A 331 -0.09 13.32 19.69
CA ALA A 331 0.75 12.47 20.53
C ALA A 331 2.23 12.83 20.41
N THR A 332 2.71 13.16 19.21
CA THR A 332 4.08 13.63 18.96
C THR A 332 4.12 14.52 17.72
N GLU A 333 4.99 15.51 17.74
CA GLU A 333 5.11 16.51 16.67
C GLU A 333 5.47 15.88 15.32
N GLY A 334 4.77 16.29 14.27
CA GLY A 334 4.97 15.83 12.91
C GLY A 334 4.43 14.43 12.59
N ALA A 335 3.87 13.71 13.56
CA ALA A 335 3.30 12.38 13.31
C ALA A 335 1.90 12.46 12.64
N PRO A 336 1.57 11.44 11.82
CA PRO A 336 2.43 10.33 11.38
C PRO A 336 3.54 10.85 10.46
N HIS A 337 4.79 10.34 10.63
CA HIS A 337 5.93 10.75 9.81
C HIS A 337 5.85 10.12 8.41
N GLU A 338 5.25 8.95 8.32
CA GLU A 338 4.88 8.31 7.05
C GLU A 338 3.45 7.77 7.12
N THR A 339 2.71 7.91 6.03
CA THR A 339 1.40 7.28 5.83
C THR A 339 1.48 6.41 4.59
N PHE A 340 1.58 5.09 4.77
CA PHE A 340 1.68 4.15 3.67
C PHE A 340 0.33 3.57 3.30
N LEU A 341 -0.03 3.72 2.03
CA LEU A 341 -1.19 3.08 1.43
C LEU A 341 -0.81 1.71 0.89
N VAL A 342 -1.39 0.67 1.47
CA VAL A 342 -1.19 -0.72 1.03
C VAL A 342 -2.24 -1.09 -0.01
N LEU A 343 -1.77 -1.44 -1.20
CA LEU A 343 -2.59 -1.83 -2.35
C LEU A 343 -2.27 -3.27 -2.76
N ASP A 344 -3.28 -3.98 -3.23
CA ASP A 344 -3.17 -5.33 -3.78
C ASP A 344 -3.08 -5.26 -5.31
N ALA A 345 -1.95 -5.69 -5.88
CA ALA A 345 -1.73 -5.67 -7.33
C ALA A 345 -2.73 -6.53 -8.11
N THR A 346 -3.30 -7.56 -7.49
CA THR A 346 -4.30 -8.44 -8.14
C THR A 346 -5.60 -7.71 -8.48
N ASN A 347 -5.87 -6.58 -7.81
CA ASN A 347 -7.05 -5.76 -8.06
C ASN A 347 -6.96 -4.94 -9.37
N GLY A 348 -5.79 -4.87 -10.02
CA GLY A 348 -5.63 -4.15 -11.27
C GLY A 348 -6.10 -2.70 -11.17
N GLN A 349 -6.89 -2.22 -12.12
CA GLN A 349 -7.37 -0.84 -12.16
C GLN A 349 -8.19 -0.43 -10.92
N ASN A 350 -8.82 -1.36 -10.21
CA ASN A 350 -9.51 -1.04 -8.96
C ASN A 350 -8.52 -0.53 -7.89
N ALA A 351 -7.26 -0.97 -7.91
CA ALA A 351 -6.23 -0.44 -7.01
C ALA A 351 -5.94 1.05 -7.28
N ILE A 352 -5.95 1.49 -8.54
CA ILE A 352 -5.81 2.90 -8.92
C ILE A 352 -6.98 3.72 -8.35
N GLN A 353 -8.22 3.22 -8.50
CA GLN A 353 -9.40 3.88 -7.95
C GLN A 353 -9.36 4.00 -6.43
N GLN A 354 -8.95 2.94 -5.73
CA GLN A 354 -8.72 2.96 -4.29
C GLN A 354 -7.68 4.03 -3.93
N ALA A 355 -6.55 4.04 -4.63
CA ALA A 355 -5.47 4.98 -4.36
C ALA A 355 -5.93 6.45 -4.53
N HIS A 356 -6.74 6.75 -5.54
CA HIS A 356 -7.33 8.08 -5.70
C HIS A 356 -8.19 8.47 -4.48
N MET A 357 -9.06 7.57 -4.00
CA MET A 357 -9.93 7.85 -2.85
C MET A 357 -9.12 8.12 -1.57
N PHE A 358 -8.12 7.28 -1.29
CA PHE A 358 -7.28 7.47 -0.12
C PHE A 358 -6.43 8.73 -0.22
N LYS A 359 -5.86 9.04 -1.39
CA LYS A 359 -5.09 10.27 -1.62
C LYS A 359 -5.92 11.54 -1.42
N GLN A 360 -7.20 11.54 -1.79
CA GLN A 360 -8.09 12.68 -1.57
C GLN A 360 -8.43 12.90 -0.09
N ALA A 361 -8.45 11.83 0.70
CA ALA A 361 -8.85 11.90 2.10
C ALA A 361 -7.66 12.00 3.09
N MET A 362 -6.48 11.52 2.68
CA MET A 362 -5.30 11.36 3.54
C MET A 362 -4.06 11.88 2.84
N ASP A 363 -3.11 12.43 3.61
CA ASP A 363 -1.76 12.76 3.11
C ASP A 363 -0.94 11.46 3.01
N VAL A 364 -1.12 10.76 1.90
CA VAL A 364 -0.36 9.54 1.60
C VAL A 364 1.06 9.93 1.20
N SER A 365 2.06 9.42 1.90
CA SER A 365 3.48 9.70 1.64
C SER A 365 4.16 8.63 0.77
N GLY A 366 3.53 7.45 0.66
CA GLY A 366 4.04 6.38 -0.17
C GLY A 366 3.09 5.20 -0.30
N ILE A 367 3.37 4.36 -1.29
CA ILE A 367 2.57 3.19 -1.62
C ILE A 367 3.38 1.93 -1.33
N ILE A 368 2.71 0.91 -0.80
CA ILE A 368 3.20 -0.45 -0.72
C ILE A 368 2.31 -1.31 -1.59
N LEU A 369 2.91 -1.91 -2.64
CA LEU A 369 2.17 -2.76 -3.57
C LEU A 369 2.45 -4.22 -3.26
N THR A 370 1.42 -4.98 -2.88
CA THR A 370 1.51 -6.37 -2.45
C THR A 370 1.05 -7.35 -3.54
N LYS A 371 1.36 -8.63 -3.38
CA LYS A 371 0.87 -9.76 -4.19
C LYS A 371 1.24 -9.68 -5.68
N LEU A 372 2.38 -9.07 -5.99
CA LEU A 372 2.88 -9.02 -7.38
C LEU A 372 3.18 -10.40 -7.96
N ASP A 373 3.59 -11.35 -7.12
CA ASP A 373 3.81 -12.75 -7.46
C ASP A 373 2.52 -13.49 -7.87
N GLY A 374 1.38 -13.01 -7.42
CA GLY A 374 0.06 -13.59 -7.67
C GLY A 374 -0.58 -13.23 -9.00
N THR A 375 -0.08 -12.22 -9.75
CA THR A 375 -0.85 -11.57 -10.80
C THR A 375 -0.09 -11.31 -12.11
N ALA A 376 -0.82 -11.40 -13.22
CA ALA A 376 -0.39 -10.87 -14.52
C ALA A 376 -0.63 -9.34 -14.67
N LYS A 377 -1.30 -8.72 -13.69
CA LYS A 377 -1.74 -7.32 -13.69
C LYS A 377 -0.72 -6.36 -13.06
N GLY A 378 0.53 -6.79 -12.89
CA GLY A 378 1.57 -5.97 -12.26
C GLY A 378 1.89 -4.66 -12.98
N GLY A 379 1.40 -4.50 -14.22
CA GLY A 379 1.44 -3.21 -14.94
C GLY A 379 0.71 -2.07 -14.23
N VAL A 380 -0.21 -2.38 -13.30
CA VAL A 380 -0.93 -1.39 -12.48
C VAL A 380 -0.01 -0.41 -11.76
N ILE A 381 1.21 -0.82 -11.43
CA ILE A 381 2.22 0.05 -10.79
C ILE A 381 2.54 1.28 -11.62
N LEU A 382 2.60 1.13 -12.97
CA LEU A 382 2.83 2.24 -13.89
C LEU A 382 1.71 3.27 -13.82
N GLY A 383 0.45 2.80 -13.85
CA GLY A 383 -0.73 3.65 -13.72
C GLY A 383 -0.78 4.37 -12.35
N ILE A 384 -0.48 3.67 -11.27
CA ILE A 384 -0.43 4.24 -9.92
C ILE A 384 0.59 5.39 -9.86
N CYS A 385 1.83 5.16 -10.30
CA CYS A 385 2.87 6.18 -10.28
C CYS A 385 2.55 7.36 -11.20
N ASP A 386 2.04 7.07 -12.41
CA ASP A 386 1.73 8.12 -13.39
C ASP A 386 0.52 8.98 -12.99
N GLU A 387 -0.58 8.37 -12.56
CA GLU A 387 -1.82 9.09 -12.26
C GLU A 387 -1.79 9.78 -10.90
N LEU A 388 -1.18 9.16 -9.89
CA LEU A 388 -1.18 9.70 -8.54
C LEU A 388 0.06 10.50 -8.19
N LYS A 389 1.18 10.30 -8.90
CA LYS A 389 2.47 10.93 -8.53
C LYS A 389 2.84 10.67 -7.08
N LEU A 390 2.57 9.43 -6.61
CA LEU A 390 2.97 8.95 -5.30
C LEU A 390 4.09 7.92 -5.46
N PRO A 391 5.14 7.99 -4.63
CA PRO A 391 6.24 7.05 -4.71
C PRO A 391 5.82 5.67 -4.22
N VAL A 392 6.18 4.62 -4.94
CA VAL A 392 6.16 3.26 -4.39
C VAL A 392 7.37 3.11 -3.48
N ARG A 393 7.15 2.72 -2.24
CA ARG A 393 8.20 2.53 -1.22
C ARG A 393 8.65 1.09 -1.10
N PHE A 394 7.68 0.19 -1.14
CA PHE A 394 7.93 -1.25 -1.01
C PHE A 394 7.05 -2.04 -1.98
N ILE A 395 7.55 -3.21 -2.36
CA ILE A 395 6.81 -4.21 -3.14
C ILE A 395 6.83 -5.55 -2.42
N GLY A 396 5.68 -6.24 -2.43
CA GLY A 396 5.54 -7.61 -1.93
C GLY A 396 5.48 -8.59 -3.09
N ILE A 397 6.44 -9.51 -3.12
CA ILE A 397 6.64 -10.52 -4.18
C ILE A 397 6.52 -11.95 -3.66
N GLY A 398 5.92 -12.16 -2.50
CA GLY A 398 5.72 -13.46 -1.88
C GLY A 398 5.36 -13.37 -0.40
N GLU A 399 5.44 -14.47 0.33
CA GLU A 399 4.95 -14.58 1.70
C GLU A 399 6.04 -14.42 2.79
N ARG A 400 7.31 -14.62 2.48
CA ARG A 400 8.42 -14.52 3.45
C ARG A 400 8.67 -13.05 3.83
N VAL A 401 9.39 -12.81 4.93
CA VAL A 401 9.79 -11.47 5.39
C VAL A 401 10.61 -10.75 4.30
N GLU A 402 11.54 -11.46 3.68
CA GLU A 402 12.46 -10.97 2.65
C GLU A 402 11.74 -10.62 1.34
N ASP A 403 10.52 -11.16 1.13
CA ASP A 403 9.71 -10.92 -0.05
C ASP A 403 9.01 -9.53 -0.01
N LEU A 404 9.09 -8.79 1.10
CA LEU A 404 8.79 -7.36 1.15
C LEU A 404 10.08 -6.57 0.90
N ARG A 405 10.18 -5.91 -0.24
CA ARG A 405 11.41 -5.23 -0.67
C ARG A 405 11.22 -3.73 -0.83
N PRO A 406 12.23 -2.93 -0.49
CA PRO A 406 12.29 -1.55 -0.97
C PRO A 406 12.17 -1.53 -2.49
N PHE A 407 11.43 -0.57 -3.00
CA PHE A 407 11.21 -0.44 -4.43
C PHE A 407 12.31 0.38 -5.10
N ASP A 408 12.95 -0.19 -6.12
CA ASP A 408 13.82 0.51 -7.04
C ASP A 408 13.22 0.45 -8.45
N PRO A 409 12.90 1.61 -9.07
CA PRO A 409 12.31 1.67 -10.40
C PRO A 409 13.18 1.02 -11.49
N GLY A 410 14.51 1.18 -11.39
CA GLY A 410 15.45 0.63 -12.37
C GLY A 410 15.51 -0.90 -12.28
N GLU A 411 15.73 -1.44 -11.07
CA GLU A 411 15.76 -2.88 -10.85
C GLU A 411 14.42 -3.55 -11.23
N PHE A 412 13.30 -2.89 -10.93
CA PHE A 412 11.97 -3.38 -11.26
C PHE A 412 11.76 -3.48 -12.78
N VAL A 413 12.06 -2.41 -13.52
CA VAL A 413 11.90 -2.39 -14.98
C VAL A 413 12.87 -3.36 -15.66
N GLU A 414 14.12 -3.45 -15.20
CA GLU A 414 15.07 -4.45 -15.69
C GLU A 414 14.53 -5.87 -15.51
N ALA A 415 14.03 -6.20 -14.29
CA ALA A 415 13.48 -7.51 -14.02
C ALA A 415 12.19 -7.79 -14.82
N LEU A 416 11.38 -6.75 -15.09
CA LEU A 416 10.11 -6.86 -15.80
C LEU A 416 10.31 -7.06 -17.31
N PHE A 417 11.17 -6.23 -17.96
CA PHE A 417 11.37 -6.19 -19.41
C PHE A 417 12.46 -7.13 -19.92
N GLU A 418 13.11 -7.92 -19.09
CA GLU A 418 14.12 -8.87 -19.51
C GLU A 418 13.54 -9.92 -20.48
N ARG A 419 14.10 -10.04 -21.68
CA ARG A 419 13.65 -11.01 -22.70
C ARG A 419 14.09 -12.44 -22.33
N GLU A 420 13.28 -13.42 -22.73
CA GLU A 420 13.68 -14.83 -22.65
C GLU A 420 14.87 -15.04 -23.59
N GLY A 421 16.04 -15.38 -23.02
CA GLY A 421 17.30 -15.56 -23.76
C GLY A 421 18.41 -14.57 -23.38
N GLU A 422 18.11 -13.42 -22.78
CA GLU A 422 19.13 -12.48 -22.29
C GLU A 422 19.71 -12.88 -20.91
N ALA A 423 19.15 -13.90 -20.29
CA ALA A 423 19.51 -14.36 -18.94
C ALA A 423 20.95 -14.91 -18.81
N GLY A 424 21.71 -15.04 -19.92
CA GLY A 424 23.06 -15.60 -19.96
C GLY A 424 24.17 -14.63 -20.32
N ALA A 425 23.87 -13.38 -20.68
CA ALA A 425 24.84 -12.49 -21.31
C ALA A 425 25.48 -11.44 -20.38
N VAL A 426 25.40 -11.58 -19.06
CA VAL A 426 26.29 -10.84 -18.16
C VAL A 426 27.59 -11.62 -18.07
N SER A 427 28.33 -11.67 -19.19
CA SER A 427 29.69 -12.12 -19.23
C SER A 427 30.56 -11.15 -18.44
N TYR A 428 31.17 -11.70 -17.37
CA TYR A 428 32.34 -11.20 -16.72
C TYR A 428 33.34 -10.69 -17.78
N GLN A 429 33.49 -9.38 -17.95
CA GLN A 429 34.67 -8.80 -18.54
C GLN A 429 35.65 -8.50 -17.39
N PRO A 430 36.72 -9.26 -17.24
CA PRO A 430 37.82 -8.85 -16.38
C PRO A 430 38.45 -7.60 -17.02
N SER A 431 38.44 -6.49 -16.32
CA SER A 431 39.24 -5.32 -16.65
C SER A 431 40.73 -5.72 -16.60
N ALA A 432 41.39 -5.55 -17.74
CA ALA A 432 42.83 -5.63 -17.89
C ALA A 432 43.52 -4.46 -17.17
#